data_115ede63df8e9487f52030485df6c3e3
#
_entry.id   115ede63df8e9487f52030485df6c3e3
#
_cell.length_a   1.000
_cell.length_b   1.000
_cell.length_c   1.000
_cell.angle_alpha   90.00
_cell.angle_beta   90.00
_cell.angle_gamma   90.00
#
_symmetry.space_group_name_H-M   'P 1'
#
loop_
_entity.id
_entity.type
_entity.pdbx_description
1 polymer ?
#
loop_
_entity_poly.entity_id
_entity_poly.type
_entity_poly.pdbx_seq_one_letter_code
_entity_poly.pdbx_strand_id
1 'polypeptide(L)'
;MSNDNTSTLKAVVDSATGTVQNAFGSVTGNTAHQTEGQAKQNKAEVENDASHATAKIPGFAASSSGAVTKDDPNRTTGAYNQTVGSAKEFVGGLTGSESLKAAGRQQNQEGQQQEAKGQLNDFAGGISDRVAGTLGGAVAGITGNKAAESEYQKQHDAGKTAQRGAETDIAKKADAESAAAGKS
;
A
#
# COMPACT_ATOMS: atom_id res chain seq x y z
N MET A 1 28.61 5.00 6.00
CA MET A 1 27.58 4.69 5.01
C MET A 1 26.28 5.23 5.59
N SER A 2 25.81 6.34 5.06
CA SER A 2 24.59 6.99 5.53
C SER A 2 23.41 6.09 5.19
N ASN A 3 22.70 5.62 6.21
CA ASN A 3 21.39 5.00 6.01
C ASN A 3 20.40 6.10 5.60
N ASP A 4 20.38 6.40 4.31
CA ASP A 4 19.30 7.19 3.70
C ASP A 4 18.06 6.29 3.64
N ASN A 5 17.45 6.02 4.81
CA ASN A 5 16.15 5.43 4.88
C ASN A 5 15.15 6.40 4.27
N THR A 6 14.66 6.08 3.08
CA THR A 6 13.50 6.72 2.47
C THR A 6 12.30 6.52 3.40
N SER A 7 12.07 7.48 4.29
CA SER A 7 11.01 7.45 5.29
C SER A 7 9.91 8.44 4.90
N THR A 8 8.67 8.00 4.85
CA THR A 8 7.52 8.88 4.62
C THR A 8 7.46 9.99 5.69
N LEU A 9 7.84 9.66 6.94
CA LEU A 9 7.89 10.66 8.01
C LEU A 9 8.94 11.73 7.71
N LYS A 10 10.12 11.34 7.21
CA LYS A 10 11.16 12.27 6.80
C LYS A 10 10.69 13.13 5.64
N ALA A 11 10.06 12.54 4.62
CA ALA A 11 9.48 13.27 3.49
C ALA A 11 8.43 14.30 3.95
N VAL A 12 7.56 13.94 4.89
CA VAL A 12 6.57 14.88 5.45
C VAL A 12 7.24 16.02 6.20
N VAL A 13 8.26 15.74 7.01
CA VAL A 13 9.01 16.77 7.75
C VAL A 13 9.77 17.67 6.79
N ASP A 14 10.45 17.11 5.78
CA ASP A 14 11.20 17.87 4.79
C ASP A 14 10.25 18.72 3.92
N SER A 15 9.08 18.20 3.55
CA SER A 15 8.04 18.94 2.82
C SER A 15 7.52 20.13 3.65
N ALA A 16 7.16 19.89 4.92
CA ALA A 16 6.67 20.93 5.81
C ALA A 16 7.74 22.03 6.03
N THR A 17 8.97 21.61 6.29
CA THR A 17 10.11 22.54 6.47
C THR A 17 10.39 23.32 5.18
N GLY A 18 10.36 22.67 4.03
CA GLY A 18 10.53 23.30 2.73
C GLY A 18 9.44 24.33 2.44
N THR A 19 8.18 24.02 2.78
CA THR A 19 7.05 24.94 2.62
C THR A 19 7.22 26.19 3.47
N VAL A 20 7.60 26.04 4.74
CA VAL A 20 7.83 27.17 5.64
C VAL A 20 9.01 28.02 5.15
N GLN A 21 10.11 27.42 4.74
CA GLN A 21 11.28 28.14 4.21
C GLN A 21 10.96 28.89 2.92
N ASN A 22 10.22 28.24 2.00
CA ASN A 22 9.79 28.90 0.76
C ASN A 22 8.87 30.09 1.04
N ALA A 23 7.88 29.93 1.91
CA ALA A 23 6.98 31.03 2.32
C ALA A 23 7.73 32.17 2.99
N PHE A 24 8.67 31.86 3.90
CA PHE A 24 9.50 32.87 4.56
C PHE A 24 10.41 33.60 3.57
N GLY A 25 11.06 32.87 2.66
CA GLY A 25 11.87 33.45 1.58
C GLY A 25 11.05 34.35 0.67
N SER A 26 9.79 33.96 0.38
CA SER A 26 8.85 34.73 -0.43
C SER A 26 8.48 36.06 0.23
N VAL A 27 8.16 36.02 1.53
CA VAL A 27 7.79 37.22 2.32
C VAL A 27 8.98 38.16 2.53
N THR A 28 10.18 37.61 2.73
CA THR A 28 11.40 38.40 2.98
C THR A 28 12.15 38.79 1.72
N GLY A 29 11.72 38.30 0.53
CA GLY A 29 12.43 38.51 -0.74
C GLY A 29 13.77 37.75 -0.83
N ASN A 30 14.00 36.79 0.06
CA ASN A 30 15.24 36.01 0.09
C ASN A 30 15.15 34.80 -0.84
N THR A 31 15.69 34.95 -2.04
CA THR A 31 15.71 33.92 -3.09
C THR A 31 16.47 32.65 -2.70
N ALA A 32 17.47 32.76 -1.82
CA ALA A 32 18.21 31.60 -1.33
C ALA A 32 17.31 30.69 -0.48
N HIS A 33 16.51 31.26 0.42
CA HIS A 33 15.53 30.52 1.20
C HIS A 33 14.39 29.92 0.36
N GLN A 34 13.96 30.63 -0.69
CA GLN A 34 12.98 30.08 -1.64
C GLN A 34 13.55 28.85 -2.36
N THR A 35 14.77 28.97 -2.90
CA THR A 35 15.41 27.87 -3.64
C THR A 35 15.68 26.67 -2.74
N GLU A 36 16.13 26.88 -1.52
CA GLU A 36 16.35 25.81 -0.54
C GLU A 36 15.03 25.15 -0.13
N GLY A 37 13.96 25.94 0.08
CA GLY A 37 12.64 25.44 0.37
C GLY A 37 12.07 24.57 -0.75
N GLN A 38 12.21 25.03 -2.00
CA GLN A 38 11.80 24.24 -3.18
C GLN A 38 12.63 22.97 -3.34
N ALA A 39 13.93 23.02 -3.12
CA ALA A 39 14.80 21.84 -3.18
C ALA A 39 14.41 20.79 -2.13
N LYS A 40 14.03 21.21 -0.91
CA LYS A 40 13.51 20.32 0.13
C LYS A 40 12.17 19.72 -0.23
N GLN A 41 11.26 20.50 -0.83
CA GLN A 41 9.98 20.00 -1.30
C GLN A 41 10.16 18.95 -2.40
N ASN A 42 10.96 19.23 -3.42
CA ASN A 42 11.23 18.28 -4.50
C ASN A 42 11.91 17.01 -3.98
N LYS A 43 12.85 17.13 -3.05
CA LYS A 43 13.47 15.97 -2.40
C LYS A 43 12.46 15.16 -1.61
N ALA A 44 11.57 15.82 -0.86
CA ALA A 44 10.50 15.16 -0.11
C ALA A 44 9.51 14.43 -1.03
N GLU A 45 9.19 14.99 -2.19
CA GLU A 45 8.35 14.35 -3.20
C GLU A 45 9.00 13.08 -3.74
N VAL A 46 10.28 13.15 -4.14
CA VAL A 46 11.03 11.97 -4.60
C VAL A 46 11.17 10.91 -3.51
N GLU A 47 11.45 11.29 -2.26
CA GLU A 47 11.52 10.37 -1.13
C GLU A 47 10.15 9.75 -0.83
N ASN A 48 9.06 10.53 -0.95
CA ASN A 48 7.71 10.04 -0.80
C ASN A 48 7.39 9.01 -1.89
N ASP A 49 7.67 9.31 -3.15
CA ASP A 49 7.43 8.41 -4.29
C ASP A 49 8.28 7.13 -4.16
N ALA A 50 9.56 7.26 -3.80
CA ALA A 50 10.43 6.11 -3.53
C ALA A 50 9.92 5.27 -2.35
N SER A 51 9.38 5.90 -1.31
CA SER A 51 8.79 5.20 -0.16
C SER A 51 7.48 4.49 -0.48
N HIS A 52 6.82 4.87 -1.57
CA HIS A 52 5.62 4.23 -2.10
C HIS A 52 5.94 3.03 -2.99
N ALA A 53 7.19 2.84 -3.41
CA ALA A 53 7.59 1.70 -4.21
C ALA A 53 7.37 0.41 -3.41
N THR A 54 6.27 -0.25 -3.69
CA THR A 54 5.89 -1.53 -3.11
C THR A 54 5.79 -2.55 -4.22
N ALA A 55 6.62 -3.58 -4.16
CA ALA A 55 6.52 -4.72 -5.04
C ALA A 55 5.41 -5.65 -4.52
N LYS A 56 4.44 -5.96 -5.38
CA LYS A 56 3.35 -6.87 -5.06
C LYS A 56 3.47 -8.13 -5.88
N ILE A 57 3.59 -9.25 -5.18
CA ILE A 57 3.51 -10.60 -5.75
C ILE A 57 2.35 -11.35 -5.10
N PRO A 58 1.79 -12.38 -5.73
CA PRO A 58 0.68 -13.13 -5.12
C PRO A 58 1.03 -13.63 -3.73
N GLY A 59 0.24 -13.23 -2.73
CA GLY A 59 0.40 -13.62 -1.34
C GLY A 59 1.31 -12.74 -0.49
N PHE A 60 2.07 -11.79 -1.08
CA PHE A 60 3.02 -10.95 -0.34
C PHE A 60 3.15 -9.55 -0.92
N ALA A 61 3.44 -8.59 -0.06
CA ALA A 61 3.90 -7.26 -0.45
C ALA A 61 5.27 -6.97 0.18
N ALA A 62 6.17 -6.36 -0.59
CA ALA A 62 7.50 -5.95 -0.12
C ALA A 62 7.74 -4.49 -0.46
N SER A 63 8.28 -3.74 0.49
CA SER A 63 8.61 -2.32 0.30
C SER A 63 10.09 -2.09 0.01
N SER A 64 10.39 -0.93 -0.52
CA SER A 64 11.77 -0.45 -0.69
C SER A 64 12.53 -0.30 0.65
N SER A 65 11.82 -0.17 1.78
CA SER A 65 12.40 -0.17 3.12
C SER A 65 12.77 -1.56 3.65
N GLY A 66 12.49 -2.62 2.88
CA GLY A 66 12.77 -4.02 3.25
C GLY A 66 11.69 -4.66 4.10
N ALA A 67 10.57 -3.98 4.38
CA ALA A 67 9.44 -4.60 5.05
C ALA A 67 8.73 -5.57 4.09
N VAL A 68 8.41 -6.77 4.58
CA VAL A 68 7.66 -7.79 3.86
C VAL A 68 6.42 -8.14 4.66
N THR A 69 5.27 -8.11 4.02
CA THR A 69 3.99 -8.48 4.62
C THR A 69 3.31 -9.57 3.83
N LYS A 70 2.62 -10.46 4.55
CA LYS A 70 1.81 -11.51 3.95
C LYS A 70 0.38 -11.01 3.81
N ASP A 71 -0.25 -11.37 2.68
CA ASP A 71 -1.65 -11.04 2.44
C ASP A 71 -2.58 -11.81 3.36
N ASP A 72 -3.75 -11.24 3.63
CA ASP A 72 -4.84 -11.93 4.31
C ASP A 72 -5.20 -13.24 3.56
N PRO A 73 -5.37 -14.37 4.26
CA PRO A 73 -5.70 -15.66 3.66
C PRO A 73 -6.93 -15.64 2.74
N ASN A 74 -7.89 -14.74 3.01
CA ASN A 74 -9.08 -14.58 2.17
C ASN A 74 -8.72 -14.14 0.74
N ARG A 75 -7.63 -13.42 0.54
CA ARG A 75 -7.18 -13.01 -0.81
C ARG A 75 -6.76 -14.21 -1.64
N THR A 76 -5.90 -15.06 -1.08
CA THR A 76 -5.43 -16.28 -1.77
C THR A 76 -6.58 -17.24 -2.04
N THR A 77 -7.45 -17.45 -1.04
CA THR A 77 -8.62 -18.35 -1.19
C THR A 77 -9.63 -17.78 -2.18
N GLY A 78 -9.86 -16.46 -2.14
CA GLY A 78 -10.73 -15.76 -3.09
C GLY A 78 -10.23 -15.90 -4.53
N ALA A 79 -8.94 -15.66 -4.79
CA ALA A 79 -8.34 -15.81 -6.10
C ALA A 79 -8.41 -17.27 -6.61
N TYR A 80 -8.21 -18.25 -5.73
CA TYR A 80 -8.40 -19.66 -6.06
C TYR A 80 -9.85 -19.96 -6.46
N ASN A 81 -10.82 -19.50 -5.67
CA ASN A 81 -12.25 -19.71 -5.97
C ASN A 81 -12.66 -19.05 -7.28
N GLN A 82 -12.14 -17.87 -7.60
CA GLN A 82 -12.38 -17.23 -8.90
C GLN A 82 -11.82 -18.06 -10.05
N THR A 83 -10.61 -18.59 -9.92
CA THR A 83 -9.97 -19.43 -10.94
C THR A 83 -10.77 -20.70 -11.17
N VAL A 84 -11.16 -21.41 -10.11
CA VAL A 84 -11.93 -22.64 -10.20
C VAL A 84 -13.36 -22.36 -10.72
N GLY A 85 -13.96 -21.26 -10.28
CA GLY A 85 -15.27 -20.80 -10.76
C GLY A 85 -15.28 -20.53 -12.26
N SER A 86 -14.29 -19.79 -12.75
CA SER A 86 -14.11 -19.51 -14.18
C SER A 86 -13.87 -20.78 -15.00
N ALA A 87 -13.08 -21.71 -14.49
CA ALA A 87 -12.86 -23.00 -15.15
C ALA A 87 -14.16 -23.81 -15.26
N LYS A 88 -14.97 -23.87 -14.20
CA LYS A 88 -16.30 -24.54 -14.22
C LYS A 88 -17.26 -23.86 -15.19
N GLU A 89 -17.29 -22.53 -15.21
CA GLU A 89 -18.13 -21.79 -16.15
C GLU A 89 -17.75 -22.09 -17.60
N PHE A 90 -16.44 -22.09 -17.89
CA PHE A 90 -15.91 -22.39 -19.22
C PHE A 90 -16.29 -23.83 -19.66
N VAL A 91 -16.03 -24.82 -18.82
CA VAL A 91 -16.39 -26.23 -19.13
C VAL A 91 -17.90 -26.39 -19.24
N GLY A 92 -18.68 -25.76 -18.37
CA GLY A 92 -20.16 -25.78 -18.46
C GLY A 92 -20.66 -25.17 -19.77
N GLY A 93 -20.01 -24.11 -20.24
CA GLY A 93 -20.32 -23.50 -21.54
C GLY A 93 -20.01 -24.42 -22.73
N LEU A 94 -18.87 -25.11 -22.70
CA LEU A 94 -18.47 -26.05 -23.75
C LEU A 94 -19.36 -27.32 -23.80
N THR A 95 -19.78 -27.81 -22.65
CA THR A 95 -20.58 -29.04 -22.56
C THR A 95 -22.09 -28.77 -22.61
N GLY A 96 -22.54 -27.52 -22.63
CA GLY A 96 -23.95 -27.13 -22.55
C GLY A 96 -24.58 -27.39 -21.18
N SER A 97 -23.76 -27.60 -20.12
CA SER A 97 -24.25 -27.84 -18.77
C SER A 97 -24.52 -26.52 -18.05
N GLU A 98 -25.78 -26.04 -18.11
CA GLU A 98 -26.18 -24.80 -17.44
C GLU A 98 -26.00 -24.86 -15.89
N SER A 99 -26.15 -26.02 -15.29
CA SER A 99 -25.93 -26.20 -13.85
C SER A 99 -24.44 -26.00 -13.48
N LEU A 100 -23.52 -26.55 -14.25
CA LEU A 100 -22.08 -26.38 -14.03
C LEU A 100 -21.63 -24.92 -14.28
N LYS A 101 -22.21 -24.30 -15.31
CA LYS A 101 -21.97 -22.89 -15.64
C LYS A 101 -22.48 -21.96 -14.52
N ALA A 102 -23.69 -22.21 -14.00
CA ALA A 102 -24.25 -21.45 -12.89
C ALA A 102 -23.42 -21.62 -11.60
N ALA A 103 -23.02 -22.85 -11.26
CA ALA A 103 -22.14 -23.12 -10.13
C ALA A 103 -20.77 -22.45 -10.27
N GLY A 104 -20.22 -22.39 -11.50
CA GLY A 104 -18.99 -21.69 -11.79
C GLY A 104 -19.10 -20.18 -11.53
N ARG A 105 -20.19 -19.56 -12.01
CA ARG A 105 -20.46 -18.13 -11.77
C ARG A 105 -20.61 -17.81 -10.29
N GLN A 106 -21.39 -18.63 -9.57
CA GLN A 106 -21.56 -18.43 -8.14
C GLN A 106 -20.21 -18.51 -7.41
N GLN A 107 -19.42 -19.54 -7.68
CA GLN A 107 -18.10 -19.69 -7.05
C GLN A 107 -17.14 -18.54 -7.40
N ASN A 108 -17.19 -18.03 -8.62
CA ASN A 108 -16.43 -16.87 -9.03
C ASN A 108 -16.83 -15.62 -8.23
N GLN A 109 -18.14 -15.36 -8.09
CA GLN A 109 -18.65 -14.23 -7.31
C GLN A 109 -18.29 -14.34 -5.82
N GLU A 110 -18.41 -15.52 -5.22
CA GLU A 110 -17.99 -15.78 -3.85
C GLU A 110 -16.49 -15.53 -3.68
N GLY A 111 -15.68 -15.95 -4.65
CA GLY A 111 -14.24 -15.69 -4.69
C GLY A 111 -13.91 -14.20 -4.75
N GLN A 112 -14.63 -13.43 -5.56
CA GLN A 112 -14.48 -11.97 -5.65
C GLN A 112 -14.79 -11.27 -4.33
N GLN A 113 -15.89 -11.66 -3.67
CA GLN A 113 -16.26 -11.12 -2.37
C GLN A 113 -15.25 -11.46 -1.29
N GLN A 114 -14.73 -12.68 -1.31
CA GLN A 114 -13.73 -13.15 -0.36
C GLN A 114 -12.40 -12.41 -0.54
N GLU A 115 -11.97 -12.23 -1.77
CA GLU A 115 -10.77 -11.44 -2.09
C GLU A 115 -10.92 -9.97 -1.67
N ALA A 116 -12.06 -9.34 -1.96
CA ALA A 116 -12.35 -7.97 -1.55
C ALA A 116 -12.33 -7.81 -0.02
N LYS A 117 -12.86 -8.80 0.71
CA LYS A 117 -12.77 -8.83 2.18
C LYS A 117 -11.34 -8.91 2.66
N GLY A 118 -10.50 -9.75 2.04
CA GLY A 118 -9.09 -9.85 2.37
C GLY A 118 -8.33 -8.54 2.10
N GLN A 119 -8.60 -7.88 0.96
CA GLN A 119 -8.03 -6.58 0.64
C GLN A 119 -8.40 -5.50 1.68
N LEU A 120 -9.66 -5.50 2.12
CA LEU A 120 -10.11 -4.57 3.15
C LEU A 120 -9.45 -4.84 4.51
N ASN A 121 -9.25 -6.12 4.86
CA ASN A 121 -8.54 -6.50 6.07
C ASN A 121 -7.07 -6.06 6.03
N ASP A 122 -6.37 -6.28 4.92
CA ASP A 122 -4.98 -5.84 4.75
C ASP A 122 -4.86 -4.31 4.84
N PHE A 123 -5.79 -3.60 4.23
CA PHE A 123 -5.83 -2.15 4.26
C PHE A 123 -6.07 -1.61 5.68
N ALA A 124 -7.09 -2.12 6.36
CA ALA A 124 -7.44 -1.71 7.72
C ALA A 124 -6.37 -2.11 8.74
N GLY A 125 -5.83 -3.33 8.62
CA GLY A 125 -4.71 -3.82 9.43
C GLY A 125 -3.47 -2.95 9.24
N GLY A 126 -3.13 -2.62 8.00
CA GLY A 126 -2.01 -1.74 7.68
C GLY A 126 -2.13 -0.35 8.31
N ILE A 127 -3.32 0.24 8.32
CA ILE A 127 -3.58 1.52 9.01
C ILE A 127 -3.37 1.36 10.52
N SER A 128 -3.92 0.31 11.12
CA SER A 128 -3.79 0.03 12.56
C SER A 128 -2.33 -0.13 12.99
N ASP A 129 -1.56 -0.90 12.24
CA ASP A 129 -0.13 -1.12 12.52
C ASP A 129 0.70 0.16 12.38
N ARG A 130 0.37 1.02 11.42
CA ARG A 130 1.02 2.32 11.27
C ARG A 130 0.75 3.22 12.47
N VAL A 131 -0.50 3.29 12.92
CA VAL A 131 -0.88 4.10 14.09
C VAL A 131 -0.20 3.55 15.35
N ALA A 132 -0.27 2.25 15.59
CA ALA A 132 0.35 1.61 16.74
C ALA A 132 1.88 1.78 16.73
N GLY A 133 2.53 1.57 15.57
CA GLY A 133 3.96 1.77 15.40
C GLY A 133 4.40 3.21 15.65
N THR A 134 3.63 4.19 15.15
CA THR A 134 3.94 5.62 15.40
C THR A 134 3.81 5.99 16.87
N LEU A 135 2.70 5.62 17.52
CA LEU A 135 2.45 5.95 18.92
C LEU A 135 3.44 5.21 19.84
N GLY A 136 3.65 3.92 19.62
CA GLY A 136 4.58 3.12 20.39
C GLY A 136 6.03 3.57 20.21
N GLY A 137 6.44 3.90 19.00
CA GLY A 137 7.76 4.46 18.69
C GLY A 137 8.00 5.79 19.40
N ALA A 138 7.01 6.69 19.42
CA ALA A 138 7.10 7.96 20.14
C ALA A 138 7.30 7.76 21.65
N VAL A 139 6.54 6.86 22.26
CA VAL A 139 6.66 6.53 23.70
C VAL A 139 8.03 5.88 23.97
N ALA A 140 8.47 4.94 23.14
CA ALA A 140 9.77 4.29 23.27
C ALA A 140 10.93 5.29 23.14
N GLY A 141 10.82 6.26 22.22
CA GLY A 141 11.79 7.35 22.05
C GLY A 141 11.89 8.24 23.27
N ILE A 142 10.76 8.64 23.87
CA ILE A 142 10.72 9.46 25.09
C ILE A 142 11.34 8.71 26.29
N THR A 143 11.08 7.41 26.40
CA THR A 143 11.62 6.57 27.48
C THR A 143 13.05 6.08 27.26
N GLY A 144 13.64 6.38 26.08
CA GLY A 144 14.99 5.95 25.71
C GLY A 144 15.13 4.46 25.41
N ASN A 145 14.01 3.74 25.25
CA ASN A 145 14.01 2.31 24.96
C ASN A 145 14.23 2.06 23.44
N LYS A 146 15.50 2.01 23.03
CA LYS A 146 15.90 1.83 21.63
C LYS A 146 15.43 0.50 21.01
N ALA A 147 15.35 -0.56 21.80
CA ALA A 147 14.87 -1.85 21.32
C ALA A 147 13.37 -1.78 20.98
N ALA A 148 12.56 -1.20 21.86
CA ALA A 148 11.13 -1.00 21.61
C ALA A 148 10.90 -0.01 20.46
N GLU A 149 11.66 1.07 20.37
CA GLU A 149 11.60 2.04 19.27
C GLU A 149 11.82 1.34 17.92
N SER A 150 12.85 0.50 17.80
CA SER A 150 13.13 -0.28 16.58
C SER A 150 12.00 -1.24 16.24
N GLU A 151 11.36 -1.89 17.20
CA GLU A 151 10.26 -2.82 16.96
C GLU A 151 9.00 -2.09 16.47
N TYR A 152 8.64 -0.98 17.10
CA TYR A 152 7.53 -0.14 16.66
C TYR A 152 7.77 0.46 15.26
N GLN A 153 9.01 0.78 14.93
CA GLN A 153 9.36 1.23 13.58
C GLN A 153 9.13 0.13 12.54
N LYS A 154 9.53 -1.11 12.84
CA LYS A 154 9.25 -2.26 11.97
C LYS A 154 7.74 -2.49 11.81
N GLN A 155 6.97 -2.39 12.89
CA GLN A 155 5.51 -2.51 12.84
C GLN A 155 4.89 -1.43 11.95
N HIS A 156 5.32 -0.18 12.09
CA HIS A 156 4.90 0.92 11.24
C HIS A 156 5.20 0.65 9.75
N ASP A 157 6.41 0.20 9.44
CA ASP A 157 6.84 -0.07 8.06
C ASP A 157 6.11 -1.28 7.47
N ALA A 158 5.85 -2.30 8.26
CA ALA A 158 5.03 -3.43 7.86
C ALA A 158 3.58 -3.00 7.56
N GLY A 159 2.97 -2.21 8.44
CA GLY A 159 1.63 -1.67 8.23
C GLY A 159 1.52 -0.80 6.98
N LYS A 160 2.52 0.04 6.73
CA LYS A 160 2.63 0.85 5.50
C LYS A 160 2.71 -0.05 4.26
N THR A 161 3.51 -1.10 4.31
CA THR A 161 3.70 -2.04 3.20
C THR A 161 2.42 -2.81 2.90
N ALA A 162 1.69 -3.28 3.93
CA ALA A 162 0.41 -3.96 3.77
C ALA A 162 -0.64 -3.03 3.13
N GLN A 163 -0.77 -1.82 3.64
CA GLN A 163 -1.69 -0.82 3.10
C GLN A 163 -1.39 -0.52 1.62
N ARG A 164 -0.12 -0.26 1.27
CA ARG A 164 0.29 0.04 -0.11
C ARG A 164 0.10 -1.15 -1.05
N GLY A 165 0.35 -2.36 -0.56
CA GLY A 165 0.07 -3.58 -1.31
C GLY A 165 -1.42 -3.70 -1.65
N ALA A 166 -2.31 -3.45 -0.69
CA ALA A 166 -3.75 -3.46 -0.91
C ALA A 166 -4.20 -2.35 -1.89
N GLU A 167 -3.70 -1.12 -1.74
CA GLU A 167 -3.97 0.00 -2.65
C GLU A 167 -3.55 -0.31 -4.09
N THR A 168 -2.37 -0.92 -4.28
CA THR A 168 -1.86 -1.31 -5.60
C THR A 168 -2.77 -2.32 -6.28
N ASP A 169 -3.29 -3.29 -5.54
CA ASP A 169 -4.18 -4.31 -6.10
C ASP A 169 -5.56 -3.75 -6.43
N ILE A 170 -6.09 -2.86 -5.57
CA ILE A 170 -7.36 -2.15 -5.83
C ILE A 170 -7.23 -1.29 -7.09
N ALA A 171 -6.13 -0.54 -7.24
CA ALA A 171 -5.88 0.29 -8.41
C ALA A 171 -5.80 -0.56 -9.69
N LYS A 172 -5.02 -1.65 -9.69
CA LYS A 172 -4.92 -2.56 -10.84
C LYS A 172 -6.27 -3.15 -11.24
N LYS A 173 -7.11 -3.48 -10.25
CA LYS A 173 -8.45 -4.01 -10.52
C LYS A 173 -9.36 -2.96 -11.14
N ALA A 174 -9.35 -1.73 -10.61
CA ALA A 174 -10.10 -0.61 -11.17
C ALA A 174 -9.67 -0.28 -12.61
N ASP A 175 -8.36 -0.31 -12.88
CA ASP A 175 -7.81 -0.09 -14.23
C ASP A 175 -8.26 -1.20 -15.20
N ALA A 176 -8.24 -2.46 -14.76
CA ALA A 176 -8.70 -3.59 -15.58
C ALA A 176 -10.20 -3.51 -15.89
N GLU A 177 -11.01 -3.13 -14.91
CA GLU A 177 -12.47 -2.95 -15.09
C GLU A 177 -12.77 -1.78 -16.03
N SER A 178 -12.07 -0.66 -15.91
CA SER A 178 -12.23 0.49 -16.80
C SER A 178 -11.81 0.18 -18.23
N ALA A 179 -10.72 -0.57 -18.43
CA ALA A 179 -10.26 -1.02 -19.72
C ALA A 179 -11.23 -2.02 -20.39
N ALA A 180 -11.93 -2.83 -19.60
CA ALA A 180 -12.96 -3.73 -20.10
C ALA A 180 -14.23 -2.98 -20.51
N ALA A 181 -14.66 -1.99 -19.73
CA ALA A 181 -15.82 -1.15 -20.00
C ALA A 181 -15.63 -0.26 -21.26
N GLY A 182 -14.41 0.19 -21.52
CA GLY A 182 -14.09 0.99 -22.71
C GLY A 182 -14.03 0.22 -24.04
N LYS A 183 -14.16 -1.12 -24.01
CA LYS A 183 -14.17 -1.99 -25.20
C LYS A 183 -15.56 -2.51 -25.58
N SER A 184 -16.58 -2.16 -24.83
CA SER A 184 -17.99 -2.47 -25.11
C SER A 184 -18.68 -1.30 -25.81
#